data_2e489bf555ed89d7b5487aa9a7474402
#
_entry.id   2e489bf555ed89d7b5487aa9a7474402
#
_cell.length_a   1.000
_cell.length_b   1.000
_cell.length_c   1.000
_cell.angle_alpha   90.00
_cell.angle_beta   90.00
_cell.angle_gamma   90.00
#
_symmetry.space_group_name_H-M   'P 1'
#
loop_
_entity.id
_entity.type
_entity.pdbx_description
1 polymer ?
#
loop_
_entity_poly.entity_id
_entity_poly.type
_entity_poly.pdbx_seq_one_letter_code
_entity_poly.pdbx_strand_id
1 'polypeptide(L)'
;MIDISVTMQQVNQVEGLSFQVIEPESPYIAMYSVEYHGHGTLKLGFKASFPYTLPSIFISPVPVKHLHIDSKGKICLTDESSLLLDVSKPVQIIVECLRLADRVLSLSPDDPQYQAELKKEFLSYWGLQGHGTAIQSIFPVSNCHSIQEMPLLNAGKTNILAPSLPDANSFICDYCGLSPIDASKGTPQCAWVIRLKDGAALLSPFEDHNWSDIIGYIKKNTDKETRQKFWDLASKPVTKTIVWLIFVVPAADKAEGDIVFGVSVGINNIHKMPIKASRSRTVLQVNVIRRDYDFLLSRCGASPSLRDKRVLLLGCGSVGSFLANNLCQMGITQLDILDKDTFSVDNVFAILWDLRRSSRKLLFIKVIYMVGE
;
A
#
# COMPACT_ATOMS: atom_id res chain seq x y z
N MET A 1 -35.82 15.00 12.35
CA MET A 1 -35.07 13.76 12.65
C MET A 1 -35.85 12.62 12.02
N ILE A 2 -35.20 11.76 11.25
CA ILE A 2 -35.89 10.65 10.57
C ILE A 2 -36.21 9.57 11.62
N ASP A 3 -37.43 9.05 11.57
CA ASP A 3 -37.80 7.89 12.38
C ASP A 3 -37.27 6.61 11.72
N ILE A 4 -36.19 6.06 12.27
CA ILE A 4 -35.54 4.86 11.76
C ILE A 4 -36.47 3.66 11.82
N SER A 5 -37.34 3.57 12.83
CA SER A 5 -38.27 2.44 13.00
C SER A 5 -39.32 2.41 11.89
N VAL A 6 -39.89 3.55 11.54
CA VAL A 6 -40.81 3.69 10.40
C VAL A 6 -40.08 3.38 9.08
N THR A 7 -38.88 3.88 8.92
CA THR A 7 -38.06 3.61 7.73
C THR A 7 -37.78 2.11 7.56
N MET A 8 -37.43 1.41 8.64
CA MET A 8 -37.18 -0.04 8.60
C MET A 8 -38.44 -0.86 8.33
N GLN A 9 -39.62 -0.43 8.80
CA GLN A 9 -40.91 -1.07 8.43
C GLN A 9 -41.15 -0.99 6.91
N GLN A 10 -40.83 0.14 6.30
CA GLN A 10 -40.95 0.30 4.85
C GLN A 10 -39.91 -0.56 4.10
N VAL A 11 -38.67 -0.67 4.60
CA VAL A 11 -37.63 -1.55 4.05
C VAL A 11 -38.10 -3.01 4.09
N ASN A 12 -38.70 -3.47 5.21
CA ASN A 12 -39.23 -4.81 5.32
C ASN A 12 -40.29 -5.11 4.26
N GLN A 13 -41.16 -4.11 3.93
CA GLN A 13 -42.18 -4.27 2.90
C GLN A 13 -41.58 -4.34 1.49
N VAL A 14 -40.55 -3.52 1.21
CA VAL A 14 -39.89 -3.45 -0.13
C VAL A 14 -39.07 -4.70 -0.40
N GLU A 15 -38.28 -5.15 0.57
CA GLU A 15 -37.34 -6.27 0.38
C GLU A 15 -37.93 -7.63 0.78
N GLY A 16 -39.12 -7.67 1.37
CA GLY A 16 -39.74 -8.91 1.85
C GLY A 16 -38.98 -9.54 3.02
N LEU A 17 -38.19 -8.76 3.74
CA LEU A 17 -37.39 -9.17 4.89
C LEU A 17 -38.11 -8.85 6.18
N SER A 18 -37.72 -9.49 7.27
CA SER A 18 -38.31 -9.28 8.60
C SER A 18 -37.23 -8.91 9.61
N PHE A 19 -36.75 -7.68 9.52
CA PHE A 19 -35.77 -7.16 10.45
C PHE A 19 -36.34 -7.03 11.86
N GLN A 20 -35.63 -7.57 12.82
CA GLN A 20 -35.95 -7.47 14.26
C GLN A 20 -35.07 -6.43 14.91
N VAL A 21 -35.63 -5.66 15.84
CA VAL A 21 -34.87 -4.69 16.65
C VAL A 21 -33.97 -5.48 17.61
N ILE A 22 -32.72 -5.06 17.69
CA ILE A 22 -31.74 -5.57 18.67
C ILE A 22 -31.17 -4.43 19.49
N GLU A 23 -30.58 -4.73 20.63
CA GLU A 23 -29.94 -3.73 21.48
C GLU A 23 -28.78 -3.04 20.75
N PRO A 24 -28.77 -1.71 20.69
CA PRO A 24 -27.73 -1.00 19.97
C PRO A 24 -26.42 -0.96 20.76
N GLU A 25 -25.32 -1.23 20.08
CA GLU A 25 -23.96 -1.09 20.58
C GLU A 25 -23.37 0.27 20.15
N SER A 26 -22.61 0.92 21.02
CA SER A 26 -21.92 2.18 20.66
C SER A 26 -21.03 1.97 19.42
N PRO A 27 -21.07 2.85 18.42
CA PRO A 27 -21.67 4.20 18.36
C PRO A 27 -23.06 4.28 17.71
N TYR A 28 -23.81 3.18 17.64
CA TYR A 28 -25.11 3.14 16.97
C TYR A 28 -26.24 3.54 17.93
N ILE A 29 -27.25 4.24 17.40
CA ILE A 29 -28.45 4.66 18.14
C ILE A 29 -29.63 3.69 17.91
N ALA A 30 -29.55 2.89 16.85
CA ALA A 30 -30.53 1.83 16.56
C ALA A 30 -29.81 0.70 15.82
N MET A 31 -30.17 -0.53 16.11
CA MET A 31 -29.70 -1.72 15.42
C MET A 31 -30.83 -2.68 15.11
N TYR A 32 -30.71 -3.36 14.00
CA TYR A 32 -31.68 -4.36 13.50
C TYR A 32 -30.92 -5.58 13.00
N SER A 33 -31.56 -6.75 13.08
CA SER A 33 -31.01 -8.01 12.58
C SER A 33 -32.03 -8.78 11.75
N VAL A 34 -31.53 -9.57 10.79
CA VAL A 34 -32.36 -10.47 9.97
C VAL A 34 -31.54 -11.68 9.56
N GLU A 35 -32.18 -12.85 9.45
CA GLU A 35 -31.56 -13.99 8.75
C GLU A 35 -31.57 -13.75 7.25
N TYR A 36 -30.40 -13.87 6.60
CA TYR A 36 -30.20 -13.37 5.25
C TYR A 36 -29.74 -14.47 4.28
N HIS A 37 -30.66 -14.95 3.48
CA HIS A 37 -30.42 -15.79 2.27
C HIS A 37 -29.39 -16.91 2.42
N GLY A 38 -29.28 -17.56 3.57
CA GLY A 38 -28.31 -18.63 3.82
C GLY A 38 -26.87 -18.18 4.12
N HIS A 39 -26.62 -16.87 4.13
CA HIS A 39 -25.32 -16.31 4.52
C HIS A 39 -25.16 -16.14 6.03
N GLY A 40 -26.25 -16.28 6.80
CA GLY A 40 -26.27 -16.05 8.24
C GLY A 40 -27.04 -14.78 8.61
N THR A 41 -26.75 -14.23 9.77
CA THR A 41 -27.48 -13.07 10.31
C THR A 41 -26.81 -11.76 9.85
N LEU A 42 -27.55 -10.92 9.11
CA LEU A 42 -27.17 -9.52 8.89
C LEU A 42 -27.60 -8.64 10.05
N LYS A 43 -26.73 -7.71 10.45
CA LYS A 43 -27.05 -6.66 11.43
C LYS A 43 -26.82 -5.30 10.78
N LEU A 44 -27.79 -4.40 10.91
CA LEU A 44 -27.71 -3.01 10.45
C LEU A 44 -27.60 -2.09 11.64
N GLY A 45 -26.57 -1.25 11.68
CA GLY A 45 -26.34 -0.26 12.72
C GLY A 45 -26.46 1.16 12.16
N PHE A 46 -27.29 1.99 12.80
CA PHE A 46 -27.55 3.37 12.42
C PHE A 46 -26.90 4.34 13.40
N LYS A 47 -26.10 5.25 12.89
CA LYS A 47 -25.56 6.37 13.68
C LYS A 47 -26.57 7.50 13.74
N ALA A 48 -26.38 8.42 14.70
CA ALA A 48 -27.23 9.62 14.83
C ALA A 48 -27.18 10.52 13.57
N SER A 49 -26.16 10.39 12.76
CA SER A 49 -25.97 11.12 11.49
C SER A 49 -26.76 10.55 10.31
N PHE A 50 -27.42 9.39 10.45
CA PHE A 50 -28.26 8.87 9.38
C PHE A 50 -29.44 9.82 9.09
N PRO A 51 -29.76 10.13 7.82
CA PRO A 51 -29.33 9.53 6.54
C PRO A 51 -28.16 10.26 5.84
N TYR A 52 -27.44 11.12 6.52
CA TYR A 52 -26.25 11.79 5.97
C TYR A 52 -25.04 10.86 5.90
N THR A 53 -25.09 9.73 6.58
CA THR A 53 -24.10 8.64 6.52
C THR A 53 -24.79 7.33 6.23
N LEU A 54 -24.06 6.38 5.62
CA LEU A 54 -24.60 5.05 5.37
C LEU A 54 -24.83 4.27 6.68
N PRO A 55 -25.80 3.33 6.73
CA PRO A 55 -25.87 2.33 7.79
C PRO A 55 -24.64 1.41 7.71
N SER A 56 -24.12 1.00 8.85
CA SER A 56 -23.11 -0.06 8.91
C SER A 56 -23.79 -1.42 8.82
N ILE A 57 -23.31 -2.28 7.94
CA ILE A 57 -23.83 -3.64 7.78
C ILE A 57 -22.77 -4.64 8.26
N PHE A 58 -23.22 -5.62 9.05
CA PHE A 58 -22.38 -6.69 9.58
C PHE A 58 -23.00 -8.03 9.24
N ILE A 59 -22.14 -9.04 9.05
CA ILE A 59 -22.54 -10.44 8.84
C ILE A 59 -22.01 -11.32 9.98
N SER A 60 -22.83 -12.26 10.44
CA SER A 60 -22.45 -13.26 11.42
C SER A 60 -23.05 -14.63 11.04
N PRO A 61 -22.25 -15.71 11.02
CA PRO A 61 -20.81 -15.77 11.31
C PRO A 61 -19.96 -15.04 10.26
N VAL A 62 -18.78 -14.55 10.66
CA VAL A 62 -17.87 -13.86 9.73
C VAL A 62 -17.33 -14.87 8.73
N PRO A 63 -17.53 -14.69 7.42
CA PRO A 63 -16.98 -15.59 6.40
C PRO A 63 -15.46 -15.57 6.43
N VAL A 64 -14.85 -16.74 6.32
CA VAL A 64 -13.40 -16.87 6.23
C VAL A 64 -12.94 -16.48 4.83
N LYS A 65 -11.87 -15.68 4.72
CA LYS A 65 -11.21 -15.32 3.44
C LYS A 65 -12.12 -14.53 2.48
N HIS A 66 -12.93 -13.64 3.02
CA HIS A 66 -13.85 -12.86 2.20
C HIS A 66 -13.33 -11.43 1.99
N LEU A 67 -13.43 -10.95 0.71
CA LEU A 67 -13.15 -9.55 0.38
C LEU A 67 -14.22 -8.65 1.00
N HIS A 68 -13.83 -7.42 1.34
CA HIS A 68 -14.72 -6.37 1.85
C HIS A 68 -15.45 -6.71 3.17
N ILE A 69 -14.96 -7.71 3.93
CA ILE A 69 -15.48 -8.02 5.26
C ILE A 69 -14.33 -7.99 6.26
N ASP A 70 -14.47 -7.18 7.30
CA ASP A 70 -13.46 -7.07 8.35
C ASP A 70 -13.57 -8.21 9.39
N SER A 71 -12.63 -8.27 10.31
CA SER A 71 -12.59 -9.29 11.37
C SER A 71 -13.78 -9.26 12.33
N LYS A 72 -14.58 -8.20 12.32
CA LYS A 72 -15.81 -8.05 13.10
C LYS A 72 -17.07 -8.35 12.27
N GLY A 73 -16.91 -8.74 11.02
CA GLY A 73 -17.99 -8.99 10.09
C GLY A 73 -18.58 -7.73 9.46
N LYS A 74 -17.96 -6.55 9.64
CA LYS A 74 -18.44 -5.34 8.97
C LYS A 74 -18.14 -5.44 7.47
N ILE A 75 -19.19 -5.22 6.66
CA ILE A 75 -19.10 -5.22 5.20
C ILE A 75 -18.71 -3.82 4.74
N CYS A 76 -17.64 -3.71 3.95
CA CYS A 76 -17.25 -2.50 3.26
C CYS A 76 -18.06 -2.37 1.99
N LEU A 77 -19.07 -1.51 1.99
CA LEU A 77 -19.98 -1.36 0.86
C LEU A 77 -19.37 -0.52 -0.27
N THR A 78 -18.74 0.59 0.10
CA THR A 78 -18.17 1.58 -0.82
C THR A 78 -17.35 2.63 -0.05
N ASP A 79 -16.63 3.49 -0.77
CA ASP A 79 -15.99 4.67 -0.19
C ASP A 79 -17.05 5.77 0.06
N GLU A 80 -17.38 5.97 1.33
CA GLU A 80 -18.37 6.96 1.76
C GLU A 80 -17.96 8.40 1.42
N SER A 81 -16.66 8.68 1.26
CA SER A 81 -16.15 10.04 1.03
C SER A 81 -16.52 10.61 -0.35
N SER A 82 -16.85 9.72 -1.30
CA SER A 82 -17.18 10.08 -2.69
C SER A 82 -18.68 10.05 -2.98
N LEU A 83 -19.54 9.78 -1.98
CA LEU A 83 -20.97 9.63 -2.17
C LEU A 83 -21.75 10.91 -1.93
N LEU A 84 -22.71 11.17 -2.82
CA LEU A 84 -23.80 12.12 -2.60
C LEU A 84 -25.08 11.35 -2.32
N LEU A 85 -25.55 11.40 -1.07
CA LEU A 85 -26.75 10.70 -0.63
C LEU A 85 -27.99 11.58 -0.83
N ASP A 86 -29.05 11.02 -1.42
CA ASP A 86 -30.36 11.65 -1.42
C ASP A 86 -31.05 11.41 -0.07
N VAL A 87 -30.76 12.31 0.87
CA VAL A 87 -31.25 12.22 2.25
C VAL A 87 -32.79 12.25 2.37
N SER A 88 -33.51 12.66 1.29
CA SER A 88 -34.97 12.63 1.24
C SER A 88 -35.53 11.21 1.05
N LYS A 89 -34.67 10.25 0.69
CA LYS A 89 -35.04 8.87 0.37
C LYS A 89 -34.33 7.83 1.25
N PRO A 90 -34.50 7.86 2.56
CA PRO A 90 -33.78 6.99 3.49
C PRO A 90 -34.02 5.50 3.25
N VAL A 91 -35.21 5.10 2.80
CA VAL A 91 -35.52 3.71 2.44
C VAL A 91 -34.66 3.24 1.28
N GLN A 92 -34.51 4.07 0.22
CA GLN A 92 -33.68 3.71 -0.93
C GLN A 92 -32.21 3.60 -0.57
N ILE A 93 -31.70 4.44 0.35
CA ILE A 93 -30.33 4.33 0.86
C ILE A 93 -30.10 2.95 1.47
N ILE A 94 -31.02 2.50 2.36
CA ILE A 94 -30.89 1.20 3.03
C ILE A 94 -30.98 0.06 2.01
N VAL A 95 -31.97 0.10 1.10
CA VAL A 95 -32.16 -0.92 0.05
C VAL A 95 -30.91 -1.05 -0.82
N GLU A 96 -30.30 0.07 -1.22
CA GLU A 96 -29.09 0.03 -2.01
C GLU A 96 -27.90 -0.53 -1.22
N CYS A 97 -27.80 -0.19 0.07
CA CYS A 97 -26.78 -0.80 0.96
C CYS A 97 -26.97 -2.32 1.08
N LEU A 98 -28.20 -2.81 1.15
CA LEU A 98 -28.47 -4.26 1.17
C LEU A 98 -28.07 -4.93 -0.13
N ARG A 99 -28.35 -4.31 -1.28
CA ARG A 99 -27.90 -4.82 -2.61
C ARG A 99 -26.36 -4.86 -2.73
N LEU A 100 -25.69 -3.83 -2.24
CA LEU A 100 -24.23 -3.83 -2.21
C LEU A 100 -23.68 -4.91 -1.28
N ALA A 101 -24.31 -5.12 -0.12
CA ALA A 101 -23.95 -6.21 0.79
C ALA A 101 -24.14 -7.58 0.16
N ASP A 102 -25.26 -7.78 -0.55
CA ASP A 102 -25.55 -9.03 -1.27
C ASP A 102 -24.50 -9.30 -2.34
N ARG A 103 -24.15 -8.27 -3.13
CA ARG A 103 -23.09 -8.36 -4.11
C ARG A 103 -21.75 -8.79 -3.47
N VAL A 104 -21.37 -8.20 -2.33
CA VAL A 104 -20.16 -8.60 -1.60
C VAL A 104 -20.27 -10.05 -1.15
N LEU A 105 -21.36 -10.44 -0.51
CA LEU A 105 -21.56 -11.79 0.03
C LEU A 105 -21.63 -12.89 -1.04
N SER A 106 -22.02 -12.52 -2.26
CA SER A 106 -22.10 -13.44 -3.41
C SER A 106 -20.74 -13.67 -4.09
N LEU A 107 -19.69 -12.90 -3.74
CA LEU A 107 -18.35 -13.08 -4.31
C LEU A 107 -17.76 -14.42 -3.86
N SER A 108 -17.35 -15.25 -4.81
CA SER A 108 -16.66 -16.50 -4.55
C SER A 108 -15.17 -16.42 -4.88
N PRO A 109 -14.28 -17.04 -4.10
CA PRO A 109 -12.84 -17.08 -4.40
C PRO A 109 -12.49 -17.61 -5.80
N ASP A 110 -13.36 -18.44 -6.39
CA ASP A 110 -13.17 -18.99 -7.74
C ASP A 110 -13.68 -18.08 -8.85
N ASP A 111 -14.35 -16.97 -8.48
CA ASP A 111 -14.90 -16.00 -9.42
C ASP A 111 -13.79 -15.13 -10.02
N PRO A 112 -13.71 -14.97 -11.36
CA PRO A 112 -12.79 -14.02 -11.99
C PRO A 112 -12.92 -12.58 -11.45
N GLN A 113 -14.15 -12.16 -11.09
CA GLN A 113 -14.38 -10.84 -10.48
C GLN A 113 -13.72 -10.73 -9.11
N TYR A 114 -13.86 -11.76 -8.26
CA TYR A 114 -13.19 -11.83 -6.97
C TYR A 114 -11.66 -11.70 -7.13
N GLN A 115 -11.09 -12.46 -8.07
CA GLN A 115 -9.64 -12.42 -8.32
C GLN A 115 -9.17 -11.05 -8.83
N ALA A 116 -9.97 -10.38 -9.65
CA ALA A 116 -9.68 -9.03 -10.12
C ALA A 116 -9.73 -7.99 -8.99
N GLU A 117 -10.72 -8.07 -8.12
CA GLU A 117 -10.84 -7.20 -6.94
C GLU A 117 -9.75 -7.49 -5.91
N LEU A 118 -9.49 -8.77 -5.63
CA LEU A 118 -8.36 -9.17 -4.76
C LEU A 118 -7.04 -8.56 -5.24
N LYS A 119 -6.78 -8.61 -6.55
CA LYS A 119 -5.55 -8.05 -7.11
C LYS A 119 -5.44 -6.54 -6.88
N LYS A 120 -6.52 -5.79 -7.02
CA LYS A 120 -6.54 -4.34 -6.78
C LYS A 120 -6.30 -3.97 -5.33
N GLU A 121 -6.87 -4.73 -4.40
CA GLU A 121 -6.84 -4.44 -2.97
C GLU A 121 -5.84 -5.30 -2.19
N PHE A 122 -5.07 -6.15 -2.89
CA PHE A 122 -4.17 -7.14 -2.30
C PHE A 122 -3.28 -6.55 -1.19
N LEU A 123 -2.66 -5.41 -1.46
CA LEU A 123 -1.73 -4.79 -0.50
C LEU A 123 -2.43 -4.32 0.78
N SER A 124 -3.71 -3.95 0.70
CA SER A 124 -4.50 -3.59 1.87
C SER A 124 -4.73 -4.82 2.77
N TYR A 125 -5.15 -5.93 2.18
CA TYR A 125 -5.36 -7.18 2.93
C TYR A 125 -4.04 -7.75 3.45
N TRP A 126 -2.99 -7.72 2.62
CA TRP A 126 -1.65 -8.18 3.03
C TRP A 126 -1.12 -7.39 4.22
N GLY A 127 -1.32 -6.08 4.22
CA GLY A 127 -0.91 -5.20 5.31
C GLY A 127 -1.66 -5.43 6.62
N LEU A 128 -2.93 -5.80 6.57
CA LEU A 128 -3.75 -6.05 7.76
C LEU A 128 -3.27 -7.28 8.54
N GLN A 129 -2.77 -8.31 7.87
CA GLN A 129 -2.27 -9.54 8.49
C GLN A 129 -0.81 -9.43 8.96
N GLY A 130 -0.08 -8.42 8.50
CA GLY A 130 1.38 -8.30 8.63
C GLY A 130 1.93 -7.99 10.03
N HIS A 131 1.23 -8.29 11.12
CA HIS A 131 1.70 -8.12 12.51
C HIS A 131 2.46 -6.80 12.77
N GLY A 132 2.14 -5.74 12.02
CA GLY A 132 2.77 -4.42 12.15
C GLY A 132 4.19 -4.30 11.60
N THR A 133 4.74 -5.35 11.00
CA THR A 133 6.07 -5.27 10.37
C THR A 133 5.96 -4.66 8.98
N ALA A 134 6.62 -3.53 8.78
CA ALA A 134 6.66 -2.85 7.49
C ALA A 134 8.09 -2.57 7.06
N ILE A 135 8.31 -2.62 5.74
CA ILE A 135 9.55 -2.19 5.07
C ILE A 135 9.20 -0.99 4.19
N GLN A 136 9.92 0.10 4.35
CA GLN A 136 9.89 1.19 3.37
C GLN A 136 10.91 0.92 2.28
N SER A 137 10.47 0.79 1.05
CA SER A 137 11.34 0.47 -0.10
C SER A 137 11.56 1.71 -0.95
N ILE A 138 12.79 2.19 -0.99
CA ILE A 138 13.25 3.19 -1.97
C ILE A 138 13.97 2.55 -3.15
N PHE A 139 14.04 1.21 -3.17
CA PHE A 139 14.60 0.46 -4.29
C PHE A 139 13.64 0.49 -5.48
N PRO A 140 14.09 0.93 -6.67
CA PRO A 140 13.26 0.91 -7.89
C PRO A 140 13.04 -0.55 -8.33
N VAL A 141 11.87 -1.09 -8.05
CA VAL A 141 11.55 -2.51 -8.35
C VAL A 141 11.55 -2.82 -9.84
N SER A 142 11.38 -1.81 -10.70
CA SER A 142 11.55 -1.92 -12.16
C SER A 142 12.94 -2.41 -12.57
N ASN A 143 13.96 -2.16 -11.74
CA ASN A 143 15.32 -2.61 -11.96
C ASN A 143 15.59 -4.06 -11.53
N CYS A 144 14.61 -4.72 -10.91
CA CYS A 144 14.72 -6.12 -10.56
C CYS A 144 14.30 -7.01 -11.73
N HIS A 145 15.24 -7.72 -12.34
CA HIS A 145 14.96 -8.60 -13.48
C HIS A 145 14.89 -10.07 -13.13
N SER A 146 15.45 -10.49 -11.99
CA SER A 146 15.38 -11.87 -11.51
C SER A 146 15.36 -11.89 -9.98
N ILE A 147 16.46 -12.26 -9.33
CA ILE A 147 16.64 -12.16 -7.88
C ILE A 147 17.87 -11.31 -7.59
N GLN A 148 17.75 -10.45 -6.58
CA GLN A 148 18.83 -9.57 -6.13
C GLN A 148 18.90 -9.56 -4.61
N GLU A 149 20.11 -9.60 -4.08
CA GLU A 149 20.39 -9.30 -2.68
C GLU A 149 20.48 -7.79 -2.50
N MET A 150 19.60 -7.23 -1.67
CA MET A 150 19.50 -5.79 -1.46
C MET A 150 19.76 -5.45 0.01
N PRO A 151 20.47 -4.34 0.27
CA PRO A 151 20.64 -3.85 1.63
C PRO A 151 19.30 -3.52 2.28
N LEU A 152 19.11 -4.02 3.49
CA LEU A 152 18.00 -3.68 4.37
C LEU A 152 18.58 -3.10 5.67
N LEU A 153 18.28 -1.84 5.96
CA LEU A 153 18.71 -1.20 7.19
C LEU A 153 17.58 -1.24 8.22
N ASN A 154 17.81 -1.87 9.35
CA ASN A 154 16.91 -1.81 10.50
C ASN A 154 17.36 -0.69 11.43
N ALA A 155 16.53 0.34 11.57
CA ALA A 155 16.74 1.47 12.46
C ALA A 155 15.56 1.58 13.45
N GLY A 156 15.65 0.82 14.53
CA GLY A 156 14.59 0.73 15.55
C GLY A 156 13.31 0.09 15.01
N LYS A 157 12.24 0.88 14.86
CA LYS A 157 10.95 0.39 14.35
C LYS A 157 10.82 0.47 12.83
N THR A 158 11.83 1.01 12.13
CA THR A 158 11.79 1.27 10.70
C THR A 158 12.78 0.38 9.96
N ASN A 159 12.29 -0.34 8.95
CA ASN A 159 13.10 -1.14 8.04
C ASN A 159 13.14 -0.44 6.67
N ILE A 160 14.32 -0.18 6.14
CA ILE A 160 14.50 0.50 4.85
C ILE A 160 15.20 -0.43 3.87
N LEU A 161 14.53 -0.75 2.78
CA LEU A 161 15.10 -1.44 1.62
C LEU A 161 15.60 -0.41 0.61
N ALA A 162 16.87 -0.44 0.30
CA ALA A 162 17.52 0.58 -0.52
C ALA A 162 18.54 -0.02 -1.49
N PRO A 163 18.92 0.70 -2.55
CA PRO A 163 20.03 0.29 -3.44
C PRO A 163 21.37 0.14 -2.70
N SER A 164 21.61 0.98 -1.70
CA SER A 164 22.79 0.92 -0.86
C SER A 164 22.50 1.33 0.59
N LEU A 165 23.39 0.99 1.51
CA LEU A 165 23.30 1.46 2.91
C LEU A 165 23.41 2.98 3.05
N PRO A 166 24.28 3.70 2.30
CA PRO A 166 24.26 5.16 2.30
C PRO A 166 22.92 5.74 1.88
N ASP A 167 22.24 5.17 0.87
CA ASP A 167 20.91 5.63 0.46
C ASP A 167 19.87 5.41 1.56
N ALA A 168 19.92 4.26 2.24
CA ALA A 168 19.05 3.97 3.38
C ALA A 168 19.25 4.97 4.52
N ASN A 169 20.51 5.29 4.85
CA ASN A 169 20.84 6.27 5.89
C ASN A 169 20.35 7.67 5.51
N SER A 170 20.59 8.11 4.26
CA SER A 170 20.11 9.40 3.78
C SER A 170 18.59 9.49 3.88
N PHE A 171 17.88 8.45 3.45
CA PHE A 171 16.43 8.41 3.54
C PHE A 171 15.92 8.51 4.98
N ILE A 172 16.54 7.80 5.91
CA ILE A 172 16.16 7.86 7.33
C ILE A 172 16.34 9.26 7.89
N CYS A 173 17.46 9.91 7.60
CA CYS A 173 17.72 11.27 8.07
C CYS A 173 16.75 12.28 7.45
N ASP A 174 16.53 12.19 6.15
CA ASP A 174 15.77 13.18 5.40
C ASP A 174 14.25 13.04 5.57
N TYR A 175 13.74 11.83 5.68
CA TYR A 175 12.29 11.54 5.69
C TYR A 175 11.76 11.03 7.02
N CYS A 176 12.57 10.28 7.77
CA CYS A 176 12.14 9.77 9.08
C CYS A 176 12.54 10.70 10.22
N GLY A 177 13.30 11.75 9.95
CA GLY A 177 13.70 12.76 10.93
C GLY A 177 14.67 12.25 12.01
N LEU A 178 15.32 11.11 11.78
CA LEU A 178 16.34 10.60 12.69
C LEU A 178 17.64 11.38 12.51
N SER A 179 18.36 11.60 13.61
CA SER A 179 19.68 12.19 13.53
C SER A 179 20.66 11.24 12.81
N PRO A 180 21.71 11.75 12.14
CA PRO A 180 22.74 10.92 11.54
C PRO A 180 23.37 9.93 12.53
N ILE A 181 23.48 10.30 13.82
CA ILE A 181 23.99 9.44 14.89
C ILE A 181 23.04 8.27 15.15
N ASP A 182 21.72 8.52 15.17
CA ASP A 182 20.73 7.45 15.40
C ASP A 182 20.59 6.56 14.16
N ALA A 183 20.69 7.12 12.96
CA ALA A 183 20.74 6.36 11.71
C ALA A 183 21.97 5.41 11.69
N SER A 184 23.12 5.85 12.17
CA SER A 184 24.35 5.03 12.22
C SER A 184 24.27 3.84 13.18
N LYS A 185 23.34 3.86 14.14
CA LYS A 185 23.05 2.73 15.05
C LYS A 185 22.20 1.63 14.37
N GLY A 186 21.73 1.86 13.17
CA GLY A 186 20.95 0.89 12.40
C GLY A 186 21.75 -0.40 12.17
N THR A 187 21.04 -1.53 12.23
CA THR A 187 21.63 -2.85 11.97
C THR A 187 21.45 -3.21 10.51
N PRO A 188 22.57 -3.33 9.75
CA PRO A 188 22.52 -3.78 8.37
C PRO A 188 22.03 -5.23 8.27
N GLN A 189 21.08 -5.46 7.40
CA GLN A 189 20.55 -6.76 7.02
C GLN A 189 20.56 -6.88 5.50
N CYS A 190 20.07 -8.01 4.99
CA CYS A 190 19.91 -8.24 3.58
C CYS A 190 18.50 -8.78 3.31
N ALA A 191 17.87 -8.30 2.26
CA ALA A 191 16.64 -8.85 1.72
C ALA A 191 16.88 -9.42 0.32
N TRP A 192 16.17 -10.47 -0.03
CA TRP A 192 16.17 -11.03 -1.38
C TRP A 192 14.94 -10.49 -2.10
N VAL A 193 15.14 -9.63 -3.07
CA VAL A 193 14.09 -9.12 -3.95
C VAL A 193 13.98 -10.08 -5.13
N ILE A 194 12.81 -10.67 -5.30
CA ILE A 194 12.54 -11.75 -6.26
C ILE A 194 11.47 -11.29 -7.23
N ARG A 195 11.84 -11.12 -8.50
CA ARG A 195 10.86 -10.86 -9.55
C ARG A 195 10.20 -12.16 -9.96
N LEU A 196 8.88 -12.16 -9.95
CA LEU A 196 8.08 -13.29 -10.41
C LEU A 196 7.85 -13.19 -11.93
N LYS A 197 7.43 -14.28 -12.54
CA LYS A 197 7.08 -14.32 -13.95
C LYS A 197 5.78 -13.54 -14.22
N ASP A 198 5.57 -13.12 -15.45
CA ASP A 198 4.31 -12.52 -15.85
C ASP A 198 3.13 -13.49 -15.61
N GLY A 199 2.03 -12.93 -15.13
CA GLY A 199 0.85 -13.70 -14.74
C GLY A 199 1.02 -14.56 -13.48
N ALA A 200 2.04 -14.30 -12.65
CA ALA A 200 2.19 -14.97 -11.37
C ALA A 200 0.96 -14.75 -10.48
N ALA A 201 0.50 -15.81 -9.84
CA ALA A 201 -0.58 -15.73 -8.86
C ALA A 201 -0.10 -15.01 -7.59
N LEU A 202 -0.99 -14.32 -6.90
CA LEU A 202 -0.73 -13.77 -5.58
C LEU A 202 -0.80 -14.86 -4.51
N LEU A 203 -0.04 -14.72 -3.43
CA LEU A 203 -0.25 -15.52 -2.23
C LEU A 203 -1.58 -15.13 -1.60
N SER A 204 -2.27 -16.06 -0.95
CA SER A 204 -3.48 -15.72 -0.21
C SER A 204 -3.13 -14.76 0.94
N PRO A 205 -3.74 -13.56 1.03
CA PRO A 205 -3.49 -12.66 2.15
C PRO A 205 -4.21 -13.11 3.44
N PHE A 206 -5.11 -14.08 3.34
CA PHE A 206 -5.98 -14.54 4.43
C PHE A 206 -5.48 -15.82 5.11
N GLU A 207 -4.34 -16.33 4.72
CA GLU A 207 -3.78 -17.59 5.23
C GLU A 207 -2.43 -17.37 5.89
N ASP A 208 -2.19 -18.12 6.96
CA ASP A 208 -0.85 -18.27 7.49
C ASP A 208 -0.04 -19.17 6.56
N HIS A 209 1.14 -18.71 6.19
CA HIS A 209 2.02 -19.44 5.31
C HIS A 209 3.17 -20.07 6.11
N ASN A 210 3.51 -21.30 5.78
CA ASN A 210 4.72 -21.93 6.26
C ASN A 210 5.84 -21.89 5.19
N TRP A 211 7.04 -22.30 5.58
CA TRP A 211 8.18 -22.28 4.66
C TRP A 211 7.98 -23.13 3.40
N SER A 212 7.28 -24.26 3.52
CA SER A 212 6.98 -25.13 2.36
C SER A 212 6.08 -24.42 1.33
N ASP A 213 5.12 -23.63 1.83
CA ASP A 213 4.22 -22.87 0.97
C ASP A 213 4.99 -21.79 0.19
N ILE A 214 5.91 -21.09 0.86
CA ILE A 214 6.78 -20.09 0.22
C ILE A 214 7.66 -20.74 -0.85
N ILE A 215 8.25 -21.91 -0.56
CA ILE A 215 9.04 -22.66 -1.53
C ILE A 215 8.17 -23.10 -2.72
N GLY A 216 6.98 -23.61 -2.46
CA GLY A 216 6.00 -23.97 -3.50
C GLY A 216 5.64 -22.78 -4.37
N TYR A 217 5.39 -21.64 -3.74
CA TYR A 217 5.08 -20.37 -4.41
C TYR A 217 6.21 -19.92 -5.33
N ILE A 218 7.45 -19.90 -4.84
CA ILE A 218 8.64 -19.55 -5.65
C ILE A 218 8.80 -20.50 -6.83
N LYS A 219 8.68 -21.81 -6.60
CA LYS A 219 8.80 -22.81 -7.67
C LYS A 219 7.77 -22.63 -8.79
N LYS A 220 6.54 -22.29 -8.42
CA LYS A 220 5.43 -22.13 -9.37
C LYS A 220 5.51 -20.79 -10.14
N ASN A 221 5.99 -19.73 -9.50
CA ASN A 221 5.84 -18.36 -10.00
C ASN A 221 7.15 -17.70 -10.46
N THR A 222 8.27 -18.46 -10.50
CA THR A 222 9.53 -17.96 -11.06
C THR A 222 9.89 -18.74 -12.34
N ASP A 223 10.67 -18.12 -13.22
CA ASP A 223 11.32 -18.79 -14.32
C ASP A 223 12.47 -19.70 -13.84
N LYS A 224 13.06 -20.45 -14.78
CA LYS A 224 14.12 -21.40 -14.46
C LYS A 224 15.39 -20.72 -13.92
N GLU A 225 15.74 -19.58 -14.48
CA GLU A 225 16.96 -18.83 -14.10
C GLU A 225 16.83 -18.24 -12.69
N THR A 226 15.74 -17.52 -12.43
CA THR A 226 15.43 -16.94 -11.11
C THR A 226 15.38 -18.01 -10.04
N ARG A 227 14.76 -19.15 -10.34
CA ARG A 227 14.67 -20.27 -9.43
C ARG A 227 16.03 -20.91 -9.12
N GLN A 228 16.90 -21.03 -10.12
CA GLN A 228 18.25 -21.55 -9.89
C GLN A 228 19.04 -20.60 -9.00
N LYS A 229 19.02 -19.30 -9.30
CA LYS A 229 19.67 -18.26 -8.47
C LYS A 229 19.14 -18.26 -7.03
N PHE A 230 17.82 -18.44 -6.86
CA PHE A 230 17.23 -18.58 -5.52
C PHE A 230 17.82 -19.77 -4.77
N TRP A 231 17.95 -20.95 -5.42
CA TRP A 231 18.51 -22.12 -4.78
C TRP A 231 19.99 -21.98 -4.45
N ASP A 232 20.72 -21.27 -5.29
CA ASP A 232 22.15 -20.99 -5.04
C ASP A 232 22.29 -20.10 -3.78
N LEU A 233 21.49 -19.06 -3.66
CA LEU A 233 21.44 -18.22 -2.46
C LEU A 233 20.96 -19.00 -1.24
N ALA A 234 19.85 -19.72 -1.34
CA ALA A 234 19.26 -20.50 -0.27
C ALA A 234 20.17 -21.65 0.23
N SER A 235 21.14 -22.05 -0.57
CA SER A 235 22.13 -23.08 -0.23
C SER A 235 23.34 -22.52 0.52
N LYS A 236 23.53 -21.19 0.55
CA LYS A 236 24.59 -20.56 1.31
C LYS A 236 24.21 -20.51 2.80
N PRO A 237 25.19 -20.66 3.71
CA PRO A 237 24.95 -20.44 5.13
C PRO A 237 24.43 -19.02 5.40
N VAL A 238 23.35 -18.91 6.16
CA VAL A 238 22.84 -17.63 6.62
C VAL A 238 23.34 -17.32 8.02
N THR A 239 23.77 -16.11 8.24
CA THR A 239 24.31 -15.64 9.52
C THR A 239 23.27 -14.84 10.33
N LYS A 240 22.11 -14.61 9.79
CA LYS A 240 21.02 -13.82 10.37
C LYS A 240 19.91 -14.74 10.87
N THR A 241 19.21 -14.29 11.91
CA THR A 241 18.07 -15.02 12.47
C THR A 241 16.79 -14.81 11.66
N ILE A 242 16.78 -13.83 10.77
CA ILE A 242 15.63 -13.51 9.89
C ILE A 242 16.15 -13.35 8.48
N VAL A 243 15.45 -13.96 7.52
CA VAL A 243 15.61 -13.74 6.09
C VAL A 243 14.38 -13.04 5.54
N TRP A 244 14.58 -11.97 4.80
CA TRP A 244 13.53 -11.15 4.20
C TRP A 244 13.42 -11.50 2.71
N LEU A 245 12.24 -11.91 2.28
CA LEU A 245 11.92 -12.18 0.88
C LEU A 245 10.91 -11.14 0.42
N ILE A 246 11.25 -10.41 -0.61
CA ILE A 246 10.39 -9.39 -1.22
C ILE A 246 10.03 -9.85 -2.61
N PHE A 247 8.76 -10.02 -2.87
CA PHE A 247 8.23 -10.48 -4.15
C PHE A 247 7.77 -9.29 -4.97
N VAL A 248 8.18 -9.27 -6.23
CA VAL A 248 7.74 -8.30 -7.24
C VAL A 248 6.89 -9.06 -8.25
N VAL A 249 5.60 -8.82 -8.24
CA VAL A 249 4.63 -9.38 -9.18
C VAL A 249 4.43 -8.40 -10.31
N PRO A 250 4.81 -8.73 -11.54
CA PRO A 250 4.64 -7.83 -12.68
C PRO A 250 3.15 -7.53 -12.91
N ALA A 251 2.83 -6.26 -13.12
CA ALA A 251 1.51 -5.88 -13.57
C ALA A 251 1.27 -6.31 -15.01
N ALA A 252 0.05 -6.74 -15.34
CA ALA A 252 -0.34 -7.02 -16.72
C ALA A 252 -0.36 -5.73 -17.54
N ASP A 253 -0.82 -4.64 -16.93
CA ASP A 253 -0.74 -3.29 -17.49
C ASP A 253 0.33 -2.49 -16.72
N LYS A 254 1.28 -1.94 -17.45
CA LYS A 254 2.34 -1.09 -16.86
C LYS A 254 1.80 0.15 -16.14
N ALA A 255 0.61 0.62 -16.52
CA ALA A 255 -0.05 1.74 -15.86
C ALA A 255 -0.50 1.39 -14.43
N GLU A 256 -0.82 0.13 -14.14
CA GLU A 256 -1.20 -0.32 -12.79
C GLU A 256 -0.01 -0.43 -11.84
N GLY A 257 1.20 -0.59 -12.39
CA GLY A 257 2.43 -0.78 -11.63
C GLY A 257 2.53 -2.16 -10.96
N ASP A 258 3.77 -2.59 -10.70
CA ASP A 258 4.06 -3.88 -10.08
C ASP A 258 3.53 -3.94 -8.64
N ILE A 259 2.97 -5.09 -8.23
CA ILE A 259 2.59 -5.37 -6.84
C ILE A 259 3.82 -5.87 -6.11
N VAL A 260 4.12 -5.25 -4.97
CA VAL A 260 5.29 -5.60 -4.15
C VAL A 260 4.86 -5.92 -2.74
N PHE A 261 5.18 -7.11 -2.29
CA PHE A 261 4.89 -7.58 -0.94
C PHE A 261 6.03 -8.45 -0.41
N GLY A 262 6.04 -8.74 0.87
CA GLY A 262 7.13 -9.48 1.47
C GLY A 262 6.70 -10.50 2.50
N VAL A 263 7.65 -11.38 2.82
CA VAL A 263 7.59 -12.25 3.98
C VAL A 263 8.92 -12.22 4.72
N SER A 264 8.89 -12.37 6.03
CA SER A 264 10.06 -12.64 6.84
C SER A 264 10.05 -14.08 7.30
N VAL A 265 11.20 -14.74 7.22
CA VAL A 265 11.37 -16.14 7.59
C VAL A 265 12.32 -16.20 8.77
N GLY A 266 11.80 -16.60 9.93
CA GLY A 266 12.61 -16.81 11.14
C GLY A 266 13.45 -18.08 11.03
N ILE A 267 14.73 -17.98 11.39
CA ILE A 267 15.67 -19.12 11.43
C ILE A 267 16.08 -19.31 12.89
N ASN A 268 15.38 -20.23 13.56
CA ASN A 268 15.61 -20.48 14.99
C ASN A 268 17.01 -21.07 15.26
N ASN A 269 17.81 -20.35 16.04
CA ASN A 269 19.03 -20.77 16.74
C ASN A 269 20.13 -21.51 15.94
N ILE A 270 20.00 -21.66 14.61
CA ILE A 270 21.00 -22.35 13.80
C ILE A 270 21.64 -21.35 12.85
N HIS A 271 22.42 -20.46 13.41
CA HIS A 271 23.30 -19.59 12.65
C HIS A 271 24.24 -20.45 11.78
N LYS A 272 24.42 -20.06 10.54
CA LYS A 272 25.30 -20.71 9.54
C LYS A 272 24.75 -21.95 8.83
N MET A 273 23.46 -22.27 8.95
CA MET A 273 22.86 -23.27 8.06
C MET A 273 22.26 -22.65 6.82
N PRO A 274 22.28 -23.36 5.68
CA PRO A 274 21.54 -22.93 4.49
C PRO A 274 20.04 -22.84 4.77
N ILE A 275 19.38 -21.81 4.26
CA ILE A 275 17.93 -21.63 4.44
C ILE A 275 17.13 -22.79 3.82
N LYS A 276 17.63 -23.38 2.74
CA LYS A 276 17.00 -24.55 2.09
C LYS A 276 16.95 -25.77 3.01
N ALA A 277 17.89 -25.90 3.94
CA ALA A 277 17.95 -26.98 4.94
C ALA A 277 17.20 -26.61 6.23
N SER A 278 16.81 -25.34 6.37
CA SER A 278 16.06 -24.86 7.53
C SER A 278 14.70 -25.52 7.58
N ARG A 279 14.38 -26.10 8.72
CA ARG A 279 13.00 -26.52 9.03
C ARG A 279 12.23 -25.37 9.67
N SER A 280 12.66 -24.14 9.43
CA SER A 280 12.06 -22.93 9.95
C SER A 280 10.54 -22.94 9.75
N ARG A 281 9.91 -22.33 10.65
CA ARG A 281 8.51 -22.50 10.86
C ARG A 281 7.72 -21.25 10.87
N THR A 282 8.35 -20.14 11.25
CA THR A 282 7.67 -18.85 11.36
C THR A 282 7.90 -18.07 10.10
N VAL A 283 6.86 -17.97 9.29
CA VAL A 283 6.78 -17.07 8.15
C VAL A 283 5.77 -15.99 8.51
N LEU A 284 6.20 -14.75 8.52
CA LEU A 284 5.32 -13.62 8.80
C LEU A 284 5.17 -12.77 7.55
N GLN A 285 3.98 -12.32 7.28
CA GLN A 285 3.69 -11.36 6.23
C GLN A 285 4.34 -10.03 6.56
N VAL A 286 4.86 -9.37 5.54
CA VAL A 286 5.57 -8.10 5.65
C VAL A 286 4.97 -7.11 4.65
N ASN A 287 4.51 -5.98 5.15
CA ASN A 287 4.02 -4.91 4.31
C ASN A 287 5.19 -4.15 3.68
N VAL A 288 5.19 -4.01 2.36
CA VAL A 288 6.22 -3.25 1.64
C VAL A 288 5.62 -1.94 1.14
N ILE A 289 6.00 -0.86 1.81
CA ILE A 289 5.55 0.50 1.47
C ILE A 289 6.53 1.07 0.45
N ARG A 290 6.11 1.14 -0.78
CA ARG A 290 6.94 1.69 -1.87
C ARG A 290 7.12 3.19 -1.73
N ARG A 291 8.36 3.63 -1.82
CA ARG A 291 8.79 5.03 -1.80
C ARG A 291 9.73 5.32 -2.98
N ASP A 292 9.84 4.36 -3.90
CA ASP A 292 10.62 4.56 -5.11
C ASP A 292 9.95 5.57 -6.04
N TYR A 293 10.79 6.26 -6.80
CA TYR A 293 10.39 7.38 -7.63
C TYR A 293 9.30 7.01 -8.64
N ASP A 294 9.43 5.89 -9.32
CA ASP A 294 8.49 5.46 -10.36
C ASP A 294 7.08 5.22 -9.78
N PHE A 295 7.04 4.62 -8.59
CA PHE A 295 5.78 4.39 -7.88
C PHE A 295 5.14 5.70 -7.42
N LEU A 296 5.92 6.62 -6.85
CA LEU A 296 5.39 7.90 -6.38
C LEU A 296 4.87 8.75 -7.54
N LEU A 297 5.58 8.76 -8.67
CA LEU A 297 5.12 9.46 -9.88
C LEU A 297 3.79 8.92 -10.41
N SER A 298 3.67 7.60 -10.51
CA SER A 298 2.43 6.98 -11.02
C SER A 298 1.20 7.38 -10.20
N ARG A 299 1.37 7.56 -8.89
CA ARG A 299 0.29 8.00 -7.99
C ARG A 299 -0.10 9.47 -8.13
N CYS A 300 0.82 10.29 -8.62
CA CYS A 300 0.56 11.73 -8.85
C CYS A 300 0.01 12.02 -10.26
N GLY A 301 -0.19 10.99 -11.08
CA GLY A 301 -0.57 11.14 -12.49
C GLY A 301 0.53 11.72 -13.37
N ALA A 302 1.76 11.77 -12.86
CA ALA A 302 2.93 12.21 -13.60
C ALA A 302 3.44 11.09 -14.52
N SER A 303 4.12 11.50 -15.63
CA SER A 303 4.63 10.53 -16.60
C SER A 303 6.07 10.12 -16.29
N PRO A 304 6.35 8.83 -16.10
CA PRO A 304 7.73 8.34 -15.96
C PRO A 304 8.65 8.71 -17.13
N SER A 305 8.09 8.97 -18.32
CA SER A 305 8.84 9.40 -19.50
C SER A 305 9.48 10.79 -19.37
N LEU A 306 9.02 11.58 -18.40
CA LEU A 306 9.59 12.90 -18.11
C LEU A 306 10.86 12.83 -17.26
N ARG A 307 11.11 11.71 -16.59
CA ARG A 307 12.27 11.51 -15.70
C ARG A 307 13.61 11.83 -16.38
N ASP A 308 13.79 11.35 -17.59
CA ASP A 308 15.05 11.47 -18.32
C ASP A 308 15.14 12.76 -19.15
N LYS A 309 14.12 13.62 -19.04
CA LYS A 309 14.14 14.92 -19.71
C LYS A 309 14.96 15.92 -18.91
N ARG A 310 15.85 16.62 -19.60
CA ARG A 310 16.58 17.74 -19.04
C ARG A 310 15.88 19.04 -19.43
N VAL A 311 15.56 19.85 -18.45
CA VAL A 311 14.85 21.12 -18.63
C VAL A 311 15.73 22.27 -18.16
N LEU A 312 15.83 23.31 -18.97
CA LEU A 312 16.44 24.59 -18.59
C LEU A 312 15.32 25.61 -18.38
N LEU A 313 15.22 26.14 -17.17
CA LEU A 313 14.30 27.21 -16.82
C LEU A 313 15.06 28.54 -16.78
N LEU A 314 14.65 29.48 -17.62
CA LEU A 314 15.18 30.82 -17.66
C LEU A 314 14.27 31.76 -16.84
N GLY A 315 14.79 32.30 -15.75
CA GLY A 315 14.08 33.10 -14.78
C GLY A 315 13.39 32.29 -13.69
N CYS A 316 13.67 32.59 -12.43
CA CYS A 316 13.09 31.92 -11.27
C CYS A 316 12.46 32.93 -10.28
N GLY A 317 11.88 34.00 -10.81
CA GLY A 317 11.06 34.93 -10.04
C GLY A 317 9.71 34.31 -9.59
N SER A 318 8.71 35.11 -9.35
CA SER A 318 7.39 34.67 -8.89
C SER A 318 6.76 33.58 -9.80
N VAL A 319 6.76 33.77 -11.12
CA VAL A 319 6.21 32.80 -12.07
C VAL A 319 7.14 31.60 -12.24
N GLY A 320 8.45 31.84 -12.43
CA GLY A 320 9.41 30.77 -12.67
C GLY A 320 9.53 29.80 -11.49
N SER A 321 9.43 30.27 -10.26
CA SER A 321 9.47 29.40 -9.07
C SER A 321 8.28 28.46 -8.99
N PHE A 322 7.07 28.93 -9.35
CA PHE A 322 5.89 28.04 -9.46
C PHE A 322 6.07 27.02 -10.58
N LEU A 323 6.60 27.46 -11.74
CA LEU A 323 6.84 26.56 -12.85
C LEU A 323 7.89 25.50 -12.49
N ALA A 324 8.97 25.88 -11.82
CA ALA A 324 9.97 24.94 -11.32
C ALA A 324 9.38 23.87 -10.41
N ASN A 325 8.54 24.29 -9.44
CA ASN A 325 7.86 23.35 -8.54
C ASN A 325 6.94 22.40 -9.32
N ASN A 326 6.15 22.90 -10.26
CA ASN A 326 5.25 22.07 -11.07
C ASN A 326 6.03 21.09 -11.95
N LEU A 327 7.13 21.50 -12.57
CA LEU A 327 8.00 20.62 -13.36
C LEU A 327 8.54 19.47 -12.51
N CYS A 328 8.96 19.75 -11.27
CA CYS A 328 9.37 18.74 -10.32
C CYS A 328 8.23 17.78 -9.96
N GLN A 329 7.03 18.29 -9.71
CA GLN A 329 5.84 17.48 -9.42
C GLN A 329 5.42 16.62 -10.62
N MET A 330 5.65 17.07 -11.83
CA MET A 330 5.42 16.31 -13.07
C MET A 330 6.46 15.20 -13.31
N GLY A 331 7.55 15.16 -12.52
CA GLY A 331 8.55 14.12 -12.62
C GLY A 331 9.83 14.51 -13.35
N ILE A 332 10.08 15.78 -13.58
CA ILE A 332 11.38 16.24 -14.08
C ILE A 332 12.40 16.14 -12.94
N THR A 333 13.47 15.35 -13.17
CA THR A 333 14.57 15.17 -12.19
C THR A 333 15.82 15.97 -12.53
N GLN A 334 15.93 16.43 -13.78
CA GLN A 334 17.06 17.21 -14.27
C GLN A 334 16.57 18.60 -14.68
N LEU A 335 16.56 19.51 -13.71
CA LEU A 335 16.13 20.89 -13.88
C LEU A 335 17.31 21.83 -13.63
N ASP A 336 17.78 22.49 -14.68
CA ASP A 336 18.73 23.58 -14.58
C ASP A 336 17.95 24.91 -14.52
N ILE A 337 18.28 25.77 -13.57
CA ILE A 337 17.65 27.09 -13.42
C ILE A 337 18.72 28.14 -13.63
N LEU A 338 18.45 29.09 -14.53
CA LEU A 338 19.27 30.24 -14.79
C LEU A 338 18.49 31.50 -14.50
N ASP A 339 18.98 32.32 -13.56
CA ASP A 339 18.41 33.61 -13.25
C ASP A 339 19.56 34.68 -13.21
N LYS A 340 19.23 35.89 -13.63
CA LYS A 340 20.19 37.00 -13.58
C LYS A 340 20.27 37.61 -12.17
N ASP A 341 19.22 37.43 -11.37
CA ASP A 341 19.08 38.01 -10.04
C ASP A 341 19.44 36.99 -8.95
N THR A 342 20.00 37.45 -7.85
CA THR A 342 20.24 36.64 -6.66
C THR A 342 19.03 36.70 -5.75
N PHE A 343 18.75 35.59 -5.05
CA PHE A 343 17.66 35.56 -4.06
C PHE A 343 17.94 36.52 -2.89
N SER A 344 17.00 37.44 -2.66
CA SER A 344 17.07 38.39 -1.57
C SER A 344 15.85 38.24 -0.62
N VAL A 345 15.93 38.91 0.54
CA VAL A 345 14.82 38.90 1.51
C VAL A 345 13.52 39.47 0.91
N ASP A 346 13.62 40.41 -0.02
CA ASP A 346 12.48 41.03 -0.71
C ASP A 346 11.72 40.01 -1.58
N ASN A 347 12.34 38.89 -1.93
CA ASN A 347 11.75 37.87 -2.79
C ASN A 347 11.04 36.77 -2.00
N VAL A 348 11.12 36.75 -0.67
CA VAL A 348 10.63 35.65 0.18
C VAL A 348 9.13 35.35 -0.01
N PHE A 349 8.32 36.38 -0.25
CA PHE A 349 6.88 36.22 -0.49
C PHE A 349 6.52 36.07 -1.97
N ALA A 350 7.44 36.35 -2.87
CA ALA A 350 7.22 36.24 -4.32
C ALA A 350 7.68 34.93 -4.91
N ILE A 351 8.64 34.25 -4.27
CA ILE A 351 9.25 33.03 -4.76
C ILE A 351 8.80 31.85 -3.92
N LEU A 352 8.11 30.88 -4.53
CA LEU A 352 7.57 29.71 -3.87
C LEU A 352 8.65 28.78 -3.30
N TRP A 353 9.90 28.92 -3.69
CA TRP A 353 10.94 27.95 -3.45
C TRP A 353 11.86 28.28 -2.28
N ASP A 354 11.88 27.38 -1.28
CA ASP A 354 12.91 27.36 -0.24
C ASP A 354 14.13 26.58 -0.74
N LEU A 355 15.15 27.29 -1.19
CA LEU A 355 16.42 26.71 -1.65
C LEU A 355 17.10 25.83 -0.59
N ARG A 356 16.77 25.97 0.69
CA ARG A 356 17.27 25.11 1.78
C ARG A 356 16.70 23.69 1.74
N ARG A 357 15.56 23.49 1.07
CA ARG A 357 15.00 22.15 0.84
C ARG A 357 15.58 21.46 -0.38
N SER A 358 16.27 22.16 -1.27
CA SER A 358 16.86 21.59 -2.51
C SER A 358 18.10 20.72 -2.26
N SER A 359 18.65 20.71 -1.04
CA SER A 359 19.74 19.80 -0.65
C SER A 359 19.29 18.34 -0.52
N ARG A 360 17.99 18.04 -0.60
CA ARG A 360 17.48 16.67 -0.60
C ARG A 360 17.75 16.04 -1.96
N LYS A 361 18.66 15.10 -1.98
CA LYS A 361 19.25 14.37 -3.13
C LYS A 361 18.29 13.68 -4.11
N LEU A 362 17.00 13.91 -4.06
CA LEU A 362 16.04 13.36 -5.03
C LEU A 362 15.87 14.19 -6.29
N LEU A 363 16.39 15.42 -6.30
CA LEU A 363 16.31 16.33 -7.43
C LEU A 363 17.70 16.93 -7.67
N PHE A 364 18.28 16.64 -8.83
CA PHE A 364 19.47 17.33 -9.31
C PHE A 364 19.06 18.70 -9.87
N ILE A 365 18.89 19.67 -8.97
CA ILE A 365 18.65 21.05 -9.37
C ILE A 365 19.96 21.79 -9.29
N LYS A 366 20.44 22.23 -10.43
CA LYS A 366 21.58 23.12 -10.52
C LYS A 366 21.06 24.55 -10.73
N VAL A 367 21.18 25.37 -9.71
CA VAL A 367 20.92 26.80 -9.84
C VAL A 367 22.22 27.45 -10.28
N ILE A 368 22.24 28.03 -11.47
CA ILE A 368 23.36 28.78 -12.01
C ILE A 368 22.99 30.25 -11.94
N TYR A 369 23.65 30.98 -11.05
CA TYR A 369 23.58 32.43 -11.05
C TYR A 369 24.54 33.00 -12.08
N MET A 370 24.05 33.84 -12.99
CA MET A 370 24.94 34.68 -13.79
C MET A 370 25.35 35.83 -12.90
N VAL A 371 26.58 35.79 -12.41
CA VAL A 371 27.23 36.96 -11.83
C VAL A 371 27.53 37.88 -13.02
N GLY A 372 26.74 38.94 -13.15
CA GLY A 372 27.08 40.01 -14.12
C GLY A 372 28.35 40.69 -13.65
N GLU A 373 29.31 40.84 -14.56
CA GLU A 373 30.47 41.70 -14.43
C GLU A 373 30.03 43.16 -14.31
#